data_0c237600daddf0464180e02a8877a171
#
_entry.id   0c237600daddf0464180e02a8877a171
#
_cell.length_a   1.000
_cell.length_b   1.000
_cell.length_c   1.000
_cell.angle_alpha   90.00
_cell.angle_beta   90.00
_cell.angle_gamma   90.00
#
_symmetry.space_group_name_H-M   'P 1'
#
loop_
_entity.id
_entity.type
_entity.pdbx_description
1 polymer ?
#
loop_
_entity_poly.entity_id
_entity_poly.type
_entity_poly.pdbx_seq_one_letter_code
_entity_poly.pdbx_strand_id
1 'polypeptide(L)'
;MKITTLTFSTLSILVFSSAAPVDLSSGKISLQLNIDLNDAISSNAFRGAGDLFTFTSTHAVQATPDQVVNGTTPTGGIAGASGLFHFGINSHTNTICYNITLHNFAGEFSSPAVTATHIHEAARGASGPPRIAFPNPQIIGGITSSVRQSVGCVTGPFVTGVLVDGKDSGEGFHVSQIEADPSKFMSDTHSSIALAGAVRGQLA
;
A
#
# COMPACT_ATOMS: atom_id res chain seq x y z
N MET A 1 -40.86 -15.11 -35.22
CA MET A 1 -39.68 -15.59 -34.51
C MET A 1 -38.46 -15.24 -35.38
N LYS A 2 -37.78 -14.14 -35.10
CA LYS A 2 -36.60 -13.70 -35.87
C LYS A 2 -35.36 -14.06 -35.05
N ILE A 3 -34.52 -14.93 -35.61
CA ILE A 3 -33.24 -15.33 -35.03
C ILE A 3 -32.21 -14.34 -35.51
N THR A 4 -31.60 -13.61 -34.55
CA THR A 4 -30.50 -12.68 -34.83
C THR A 4 -29.19 -13.42 -34.59
N THR A 5 -28.43 -13.65 -35.65
CA THR A 5 -27.12 -14.30 -35.59
C THR A 5 -26.07 -13.28 -35.17
N LEU A 6 -25.41 -13.50 -34.04
CA LEU A 6 -24.24 -12.72 -33.59
C LEU A 6 -23.00 -13.30 -34.28
N THR A 7 -22.35 -12.50 -35.11
CA THR A 7 -21.04 -12.81 -35.69
C THR A 7 -19.94 -12.36 -34.76
N PHE A 8 -19.15 -13.31 -34.23
CA PHE A 8 -17.91 -13.04 -33.51
C PHE A 8 -16.79 -12.77 -34.52
N SER A 9 -16.21 -11.58 -34.44
CA SER A 9 -15.01 -11.19 -35.19
C SER A 9 -13.79 -11.79 -34.48
N THR A 10 -13.12 -12.77 -35.07
CA THR A 10 -11.87 -13.35 -34.57
C THR A 10 -10.73 -12.40 -34.88
N LEU A 11 -10.10 -11.84 -33.85
CA LEU A 11 -8.85 -11.10 -33.94
C LEU A 11 -7.71 -12.09 -34.14
N SER A 12 -7.17 -12.19 -35.36
CA SER A 12 -6.00 -13.04 -35.65
C SER A 12 -4.72 -12.32 -35.24
N ILE A 13 -4.08 -12.78 -34.16
CA ILE A 13 -2.73 -12.37 -33.77
C ILE A 13 -1.74 -13.21 -34.60
N LEU A 14 -1.06 -12.58 -35.52
CA LEU A 14 0.07 -13.18 -36.26
C LEU A 14 1.30 -13.14 -35.35
N VAL A 15 1.63 -14.27 -34.75
CA VAL A 15 2.89 -14.49 -34.05
C VAL A 15 3.84 -15.14 -35.05
N PHE A 16 4.88 -14.44 -35.48
CA PHE A 16 5.97 -15.05 -36.23
C PHE A 16 6.85 -15.83 -35.24
N SER A 17 6.70 -17.16 -35.20
CA SER A 17 7.61 -18.04 -34.51
C SER A 17 8.56 -18.67 -35.53
N SER A 18 9.87 -18.53 -35.34
CA SER A 18 10.85 -19.37 -36.01
C SER A 18 10.75 -20.79 -35.41
N ALA A 19 10.15 -21.71 -36.16
CA ALA A 19 10.00 -23.08 -35.72
C ALA A 19 11.35 -23.81 -35.83
N ALA A 20 11.86 -24.29 -34.69
CA ALA A 20 12.91 -25.32 -34.68
C ALA A 20 12.31 -26.68 -35.14
N PRO A 21 13.10 -27.59 -35.76
CA PRO A 21 12.60 -28.86 -36.25
C PRO A 21 12.10 -29.73 -35.08
N VAL A 22 10.91 -30.28 -35.25
CA VAL A 22 10.25 -31.18 -34.26
C VAL A 22 10.72 -32.60 -34.55
N ASP A 23 11.40 -33.24 -33.61
CA ASP A 23 11.71 -34.67 -33.65
C ASP A 23 10.52 -35.48 -33.15
N LEU A 24 9.90 -36.26 -34.05
CA LEU A 24 8.73 -37.09 -33.82
C LEU A 24 9.01 -38.51 -33.36
N SER A 25 10.25 -38.85 -33.03
CA SER A 25 10.64 -40.25 -32.76
C SER A 25 10.31 -40.78 -31.36
N SER A 26 9.88 -39.94 -30.40
CA SER A 26 9.70 -40.37 -29.01
C SER A 26 8.27 -40.21 -28.43
N GLY A 27 7.30 -39.82 -29.21
CA GLY A 27 5.90 -39.72 -28.76
C GLY A 27 5.61 -38.70 -27.60
N LYS A 28 6.59 -37.87 -27.25
CA LYS A 28 6.44 -36.79 -26.25
C LYS A 28 6.65 -35.45 -26.92
N ILE A 29 5.59 -34.67 -27.05
CA ILE A 29 5.66 -33.29 -27.50
C ILE A 29 5.98 -32.43 -26.28
N SER A 30 7.21 -31.96 -26.14
CA SER A 30 7.57 -30.90 -25.19
C SER A 30 7.62 -29.59 -25.95
N LEU A 31 6.63 -28.73 -25.74
CA LEU A 31 6.67 -27.34 -26.18
C LEU A 31 7.58 -26.57 -25.22
N GLN A 32 8.79 -26.30 -25.65
CA GLN A 32 9.68 -25.40 -24.93
C GLN A 32 9.42 -23.98 -25.45
N LEU A 33 8.63 -23.22 -24.69
CA LEU A 33 8.39 -21.81 -24.98
C LEU A 33 9.60 -21.01 -24.46
N ASN A 34 10.56 -20.71 -25.31
CA ASN A 34 11.60 -19.74 -25.00
C ASN A 34 11.01 -18.33 -25.13
N ILE A 35 10.48 -17.81 -24.03
CA ILE A 35 10.12 -16.40 -23.92
C ILE A 35 11.41 -15.67 -23.52
N ASP A 36 11.97 -14.89 -24.42
CA ASP A 36 13.02 -13.94 -24.08
C ASP A 36 12.37 -12.81 -23.29
N LEU A 37 12.49 -12.88 -21.96
CA LEU A 37 11.93 -11.90 -21.03
C LEU A 37 12.47 -10.49 -21.28
N ASN A 38 13.62 -10.33 -21.90
CA ASN A 38 14.19 -9.03 -22.22
C ASN A 38 13.47 -8.37 -23.41
N ASP A 39 13.03 -9.15 -24.40
CA ASP A 39 12.23 -8.63 -25.52
C ASP A 39 10.78 -8.34 -25.12
N ALA A 40 10.20 -9.12 -24.21
CA ALA A 40 8.86 -8.89 -23.72
C ALA A 40 8.77 -7.61 -22.85
N ILE A 41 9.84 -7.22 -22.18
CA ILE A 41 9.93 -5.99 -21.39
C ILE A 41 10.15 -4.75 -22.29
N SER A 42 10.77 -4.94 -23.46
CA SER A 42 11.08 -3.87 -24.42
C SER A 42 9.93 -3.53 -25.37
N SER A 43 8.94 -4.39 -25.51
CA SER A 43 7.81 -4.13 -26.43
C SER A 43 6.76 -3.21 -25.80
N ASN A 44 6.39 -2.15 -26.51
CA ASN A 44 5.42 -1.12 -26.16
C ASN A 44 4.00 -1.63 -25.81
N ALA A 45 3.76 -2.93 -25.67
CA ALA A 45 2.47 -3.53 -25.36
C ALA A 45 2.00 -3.28 -23.92
N PHE A 46 2.91 -2.86 -23.01
CA PHE A 46 2.59 -2.55 -21.61
C PHE A 46 2.45 -1.05 -21.31
N ARG A 47 2.51 -0.17 -22.31
CA ARG A 47 2.38 1.29 -22.11
C ARG A 47 1.01 1.75 -21.62
N GLY A 48 0.01 0.89 -21.57
CA GLY A 48 -1.34 1.24 -21.06
C GLY A 48 -1.63 0.78 -19.63
N ALA A 49 -0.81 -0.13 -19.05
CA ALA A 49 -0.97 -0.61 -17.67
C ALA A 49 0.08 -0.03 -16.70
N GLY A 50 1.07 0.72 -17.21
CA GLY A 50 2.21 1.20 -16.44
C GLY A 50 1.89 2.30 -15.43
N ASP A 51 0.81 3.06 -15.64
CA ASP A 51 0.53 4.22 -14.81
C ASP A 51 -0.16 3.89 -13.49
N LEU A 52 -0.81 2.72 -13.37
CA LEU A 52 -1.51 2.34 -12.13
C LEU A 52 -0.57 1.99 -10.97
N PHE A 53 0.68 1.61 -11.27
CA PHE A 53 1.68 1.21 -10.27
C PHE A 53 3.01 1.97 -10.41
N THR A 54 3.03 3.11 -11.10
CA THR A 54 4.22 3.95 -11.16
C THR A 54 4.34 4.75 -9.88
N PHE A 55 5.39 4.49 -9.10
CA PHE A 55 5.69 5.25 -7.90
C PHE A 55 6.82 6.24 -8.17
N THR A 56 6.64 7.49 -7.71
CA THR A 56 7.68 8.52 -7.69
C THR A 56 8.64 8.31 -6.53
N SER A 57 8.14 7.69 -5.43
CA SER A 57 8.96 7.25 -4.29
C SER A 57 8.35 6.06 -3.57
N THR A 58 9.17 5.36 -2.76
CA THR A 58 8.74 4.26 -1.90
C THR A 58 9.36 4.37 -0.52
N HIS A 59 8.61 3.98 0.52
CA HIS A 59 9.06 3.97 1.90
C HIS A 59 8.73 2.63 2.55
N ALA A 60 9.67 2.09 3.33
CA ALA A 60 9.48 0.91 4.17
C ALA A 60 9.73 1.31 5.62
N VAL A 61 8.69 1.24 6.44
CA VAL A 61 8.71 1.73 7.82
C VAL A 61 8.52 0.58 8.78
N GLN A 62 9.47 0.36 9.66
CA GLN A 62 9.31 -0.53 10.80
C GLN A 62 8.77 0.26 11.99
N ALA A 63 7.54 -0.06 12.39
CA ALA A 63 6.87 0.57 13.51
C ALA A 63 6.98 -0.31 14.76
N THR A 64 7.38 0.30 15.85
CA THR A 64 7.63 -0.38 17.13
C THR A 64 6.99 0.39 18.29
N PRO A 65 6.69 -0.28 19.43
CA PRO A 65 6.06 0.36 20.59
C PRO A 65 6.92 1.44 21.24
N ASP A 66 8.24 1.25 21.27
CA ASP A 66 9.20 2.18 21.88
C ASP A 66 9.28 3.55 21.19
N GLN A 67 8.83 3.64 19.93
CA GLN A 67 8.75 4.92 19.19
C GLN A 67 7.49 5.73 19.52
N VAL A 68 6.52 5.13 20.22
CA VAL A 68 5.24 5.79 20.51
C VAL A 68 5.40 6.85 21.59
N VAL A 69 4.88 8.06 21.27
CA VAL A 69 4.89 9.19 22.20
C VAL A 69 3.51 9.83 22.31
N ASN A 70 3.21 10.46 23.44
CA ASN A 70 2.11 11.40 23.63
C ASN A 70 2.70 12.80 23.83
N GLY A 71 2.48 13.70 22.86
CA GLY A 71 3.26 14.92 22.78
C GLY A 71 4.72 14.61 22.47
N THR A 72 5.57 14.72 23.48
CA THR A 72 6.99 14.33 23.46
C THR A 72 7.34 13.26 24.50
N THR A 73 6.33 12.77 25.25
CA THR A 73 6.53 11.78 26.32
C THR A 73 6.40 10.37 25.78
N PRO A 74 7.41 9.50 25.86
CA PRO A 74 7.31 8.09 25.49
C PRO A 74 6.23 7.36 26.29
N THR A 75 5.40 6.56 25.60
CA THR A 75 4.31 5.78 26.24
C THR A 75 4.55 4.28 26.17
N GLY A 76 5.44 3.81 25.28
CA GLY A 76 5.79 2.41 25.13
C GLY A 76 4.81 1.56 24.34
N GLY A 77 3.75 2.13 23.77
CA GLY A 77 2.81 1.43 22.92
C GLY A 77 2.28 0.11 23.47
N ILE A 78 2.08 -0.90 22.61
CA ILE A 78 1.71 -2.28 23.01
C ILE A 78 2.95 -3.15 23.01
N ALA A 79 3.37 -3.64 24.16
CA ALA A 79 4.54 -4.49 24.32
C ALA A 79 4.46 -5.74 23.43
N GLY A 80 5.51 -6.01 22.65
CA GLY A 80 5.59 -7.13 21.71
C GLY A 80 4.82 -6.96 20.41
N ALA A 81 4.07 -5.86 20.23
CA ALA A 81 3.50 -5.53 18.93
C ALA A 81 4.56 -5.00 17.96
N SER A 82 4.32 -5.14 16.67
CA SER A 82 5.12 -4.50 15.63
C SER A 82 4.28 -4.22 14.39
N GLY A 83 4.72 -3.26 13.59
CA GLY A 83 4.11 -2.92 12.32
C GLY A 83 5.16 -2.84 11.22
N LEU A 84 4.78 -3.27 10.01
CA LEU A 84 5.53 -3.07 8.79
C LEU A 84 4.64 -2.31 7.82
N PHE A 85 5.02 -1.09 7.50
CA PHE A 85 4.28 -0.21 6.62
C PHE A 85 5.09 0.03 5.36
N HIS A 86 4.59 -0.47 4.23
CA HIS A 86 5.16 -0.20 2.92
C HIS A 86 4.26 0.80 2.18
N PHE A 87 4.87 1.86 1.68
CA PHE A 87 4.19 2.89 0.93
C PHE A 87 4.83 3.06 -0.45
N GLY A 88 3.99 3.19 -1.48
CA GLY A 88 4.37 3.63 -2.81
C GLY A 88 3.63 4.92 -3.15
N ILE A 89 4.34 5.99 -3.39
CA ILE A 89 3.79 7.32 -3.64
C ILE A 89 3.84 7.63 -5.14
N ASN A 90 2.75 8.16 -5.68
CA ASN A 90 2.73 8.84 -6.96
C ASN A 90 2.30 10.29 -6.74
N SER A 91 3.28 11.19 -6.71
CA SER A 91 3.02 12.62 -6.46
C SER A 91 2.34 13.32 -7.64
N HIS A 92 2.41 12.79 -8.86
CA HIS A 92 1.71 13.37 -10.01
C HIS A 92 0.20 13.21 -9.92
N THR A 93 -0.27 12.14 -9.29
CA THR A 93 -1.70 11.82 -9.13
C THR A 93 -2.20 12.06 -7.70
N ASN A 94 -1.35 12.54 -6.79
CA ASN A 94 -1.63 12.67 -5.36
C ASN A 94 -2.13 11.35 -4.75
N THR A 95 -1.51 10.21 -5.11
CA THR A 95 -1.91 8.87 -4.71
C THR A 95 -0.83 8.22 -3.84
N ILE A 96 -1.25 7.51 -2.80
CA ILE A 96 -0.40 6.64 -2.00
C ILE A 96 -1.01 5.24 -1.93
N CYS A 97 -0.23 4.25 -2.37
CA CYS A 97 -0.54 2.84 -2.18
C CYS A 97 0.16 2.34 -0.92
N TYR A 98 -0.46 1.40 -0.23
CA TYR A 98 0.02 0.90 1.05
C TYR A 98 -0.14 -0.61 1.16
N ASN A 99 0.79 -1.23 1.88
CA ASN A 99 0.69 -2.57 2.42
C ASN A 99 1.13 -2.49 3.89
N ILE A 100 0.15 -2.55 4.78
CA ILE A 100 0.34 -2.38 6.22
C ILE A 100 0.08 -3.73 6.88
N THR A 101 1.11 -4.26 7.56
CA THR A 101 1.02 -5.51 8.31
C THR A 101 1.31 -5.23 9.78
N LEU A 102 0.42 -5.68 10.66
CA LEU A 102 0.58 -5.61 12.12
C LEU A 102 0.73 -7.02 12.71
N HIS A 103 1.62 -7.16 13.63
CA HIS A 103 1.81 -8.37 14.43
C HIS A 103 1.49 -8.09 15.90
N ASN A 104 0.83 -9.03 16.57
CA ASN A 104 0.51 -8.98 18.00
C ASN A 104 -0.24 -7.71 18.41
N PHE A 105 -1.02 -7.11 17.50
CA PHE A 105 -1.90 -6.00 17.84
C PHE A 105 -3.00 -6.47 18.78
N ALA A 106 -3.24 -5.72 19.87
CA ALA A 106 -4.24 -6.03 20.87
C ALA A 106 -5.20 -4.87 21.09
N GLY A 107 -6.38 -5.17 21.59
CA GLY A 107 -7.49 -4.22 21.72
C GLY A 107 -8.21 -3.98 20.41
N GLU A 108 -9.17 -3.05 20.45
CA GLU A 108 -9.91 -2.60 19.28
C GLU A 108 -9.22 -1.39 18.65
N PHE A 109 -9.39 -1.17 17.34
CA PHE A 109 -8.96 0.05 16.71
C PHE A 109 -9.73 1.24 17.29
N SER A 110 -8.99 2.25 17.77
CA SER A 110 -9.60 3.42 18.44
C SER A 110 -8.77 4.67 18.18
N SER A 111 -9.39 5.70 17.61
CA SER A 111 -8.78 6.99 17.31
C SER A 111 -9.88 8.06 17.18
N PRO A 112 -9.56 9.33 17.41
CA PRO A 112 -10.45 10.44 17.06
C PRO A 112 -10.65 10.61 15.55
N ALA A 113 -9.74 10.09 14.74
CA ALA A 113 -9.82 10.14 13.28
C ALA A 113 -10.83 9.10 12.72
N VAL A 114 -11.13 9.17 11.42
CA VAL A 114 -12.08 8.25 10.75
C VAL A 114 -11.64 6.79 10.77
N THR A 115 -10.36 6.52 10.95
CA THR A 115 -9.77 5.19 11.20
C THR A 115 -8.71 5.31 12.28
N ALA A 116 -8.02 4.21 12.63
CA ALA A 116 -6.98 4.22 13.65
C ALA A 116 -5.56 3.99 13.10
N THR A 117 -5.40 4.02 11.78
CA THR A 117 -4.12 3.79 11.10
C THR A 117 -3.82 4.97 10.17
N HIS A 118 -2.69 5.65 10.40
CA HIS A 118 -2.45 6.96 9.80
C HIS A 118 -0.99 7.17 9.32
N ILE A 119 -0.83 8.21 8.48
CA ILE A 119 0.39 9.00 8.41
C ILE A 119 0.12 10.35 9.08
N HIS A 120 0.99 10.74 10.02
CA HIS A 120 0.99 12.03 10.69
C HIS A 120 2.14 12.91 10.21
N GLU A 121 1.94 14.23 10.22
CA GLU A 121 3.04 15.17 10.10
C GLU A 121 3.63 15.43 11.48
N ALA A 122 4.70 14.72 11.80
CA ALA A 122 5.40 14.79 13.08
C ALA A 122 6.85 14.33 12.93
N ALA A 123 7.76 15.10 13.46
CA ALA A 123 9.15 14.71 13.58
C ALA A 123 9.31 13.55 14.60
N ARG A 124 10.43 12.84 14.53
CA ARG A 124 10.74 11.76 15.48
C ARG A 124 10.67 12.28 16.92
N GLY A 125 9.96 11.54 17.77
CA GLY A 125 9.79 11.88 19.19
C GLY A 125 8.79 13.01 19.48
N ALA A 126 8.00 13.45 18.49
CA ALA A 126 6.93 14.42 18.67
C ALA A 126 5.61 13.92 18.10
N SER A 127 4.48 14.37 18.65
CA SER A 127 3.16 14.14 18.06
C SER A 127 2.80 15.26 17.08
N GLY A 128 1.91 14.97 16.14
CA GLY A 128 1.38 15.93 15.19
C GLY A 128 0.06 15.45 14.57
N PRO A 129 -0.59 16.27 13.73
CA PRO A 129 -1.88 15.94 13.16
C PRO A 129 -1.78 14.80 12.14
N PRO A 130 -2.79 13.92 12.04
CA PRO A 130 -2.89 12.98 10.94
C PRO A 130 -3.09 13.75 9.62
N ARG A 131 -2.48 13.26 8.55
CA ARG A 131 -2.62 13.80 7.19
C ARG A 131 -3.30 12.83 6.25
N ILE A 132 -3.12 11.53 6.48
CA ILE A 132 -3.75 10.45 5.71
C ILE A 132 -4.27 9.40 6.69
N ALA A 133 -5.52 8.98 6.50
CA ALA A 133 -6.14 7.87 7.21
C ALA A 133 -6.26 6.66 6.26
N PHE A 134 -5.83 5.50 6.71
CA PHE A 134 -5.92 4.23 5.98
C PHE A 134 -6.97 3.31 6.58
N PRO A 135 -7.62 2.45 5.80
CA PRO A 135 -8.43 1.36 6.35
C PRO A 135 -7.66 0.53 7.38
N ASN A 136 -8.29 0.27 8.52
CA ASN A 136 -7.68 -0.50 9.60
C ASN A 136 -7.36 -1.94 9.15
N PRO A 137 -6.15 -2.46 9.43
CA PRO A 137 -5.74 -3.81 9.09
C PRO A 137 -6.67 -4.88 9.67
N GLN A 138 -7.11 -5.82 8.84
CA GLN A 138 -7.98 -6.94 9.22
C GLN A 138 -7.17 -8.20 9.48
N ILE A 139 -7.68 -9.09 10.32
CA ILE A 139 -7.03 -10.39 10.62
C ILE A 139 -6.89 -11.21 9.32
N ILE A 140 -5.70 -11.73 9.09
CA ILE A 140 -5.39 -12.65 8.00
C ILE A 140 -4.82 -13.96 8.57
N GLY A 141 -4.92 -15.07 7.81
CA GLY A 141 -4.38 -16.38 8.25
C GLY A 141 -5.25 -17.12 9.26
N GLY A 142 -6.52 -16.72 9.42
CA GLY A 142 -7.49 -17.38 10.30
C GLY A 142 -7.72 -16.65 11.63
N ILE A 143 -8.79 -17.01 12.33
CA ILE A 143 -9.28 -16.31 13.53
C ILE A 143 -8.33 -16.33 14.74
N THR A 144 -7.38 -17.26 14.77
CA THR A 144 -6.35 -17.37 15.79
C THR A 144 -5.05 -16.64 15.42
N SER A 145 -4.99 -16.03 14.25
CA SER A 145 -3.80 -15.33 13.79
C SER A 145 -3.59 -14.02 14.55
N SER A 146 -2.34 -13.76 14.93
CA SER A 146 -1.92 -12.46 15.48
C SER A 146 -1.55 -11.45 14.39
N VAL A 147 -1.73 -11.81 13.11
CA VAL A 147 -1.37 -10.96 11.96
C VAL A 147 -2.60 -10.27 11.41
N ARG A 148 -2.47 -8.96 11.22
CA ARG A 148 -3.49 -8.14 10.54
C ARG A 148 -2.88 -7.45 9.34
N GLN A 149 -3.65 -7.26 8.27
CA GLN A 149 -3.17 -6.61 7.05
C GLN A 149 -4.24 -5.70 6.44
N SER A 150 -3.77 -4.59 5.87
CA SER A 150 -4.55 -3.69 5.00
C SER A 150 -3.70 -3.35 3.79
N VAL A 151 -4.26 -3.53 2.59
CA VAL A 151 -3.59 -3.28 1.31
C VAL A 151 -4.52 -2.49 0.40
N GLY A 152 -4.00 -1.47 -0.25
CA GLY A 152 -4.79 -0.65 -1.18
C GLY A 152 -4.06 0.61 -1.60
N CYS A 153 -4.82 1.53 -2.19
CA CYS A 153 -4.35 2.86 -2.55
C CYS A 153 -5.43 3.88 -2.15
N VAL A 154 -5.01 5.07 -1.72
CA VAL A 154 -5.87 6.22 -1.49
C VAL A 154 -5.34 7.41 -2.27
N THR A 155 -6.26 8.21 -2.81
CA THR A 155 -5.93 9.40 -3.61
C THR A 155 -6.55 10.62 -2.93
N GLY A 156 -5.81 11.73 -2.89
CA GLY A 156 -6.33 12.99 -2.38
C GLY A 156 -7.53 13.53 -3.19
N PRO A 157 -8.37 14.40 -2.61
CA PRO A 157 -8.17 15.05 -1.31
C PRO A 157 -8.35 14.07 -0.13
N PHE A 158 -7.43 14.17 0.85
CA PHE A 158 -7.46 13.31 2.03
C PHE A 158 -8.40 13.87 3.10
N VAL A 159 -9.08 12.98 3.82
CA VAL A 159 -9.97 13.29 4.93
C VAL A 159 -9.57 12.42 6.13
N THR A 160 -9.29 13.06 7.25
CA THR A 160 -8.91 12.39 8.49
C THR A 160 -10.02 12.39 9.54
N GLY A 161 -10.97 13.33 9.45
CA GLY A 161 -12.01 13.57 10.47
C GLY A 161 -11.51 14.35 11.69
N VAL A 162 -10.22 14.66 11.77
CA VAL A 162 -9.63 15.46 12.86
C VAL A 162 -9.54 16.91 12.43
N LEU A 163 -10.13 17.81 13.24
CA LEU A 163 -10.08 19.24 12.95
C LEU A 163 -8.89 19.91 13.62
N VAL A 164 -8.17 20.71 12.86
CA VAL A 164 -7.12 21.62 13.33
C VAL A 164 -7.52 23.01 12.84
N ASP A 165 -7.67 23.97 13.76
CA ASP A 165 -8.12 25.32 13.46
C ASP A 165 -9.43 25.37 12.65
N GLY A 166 -10.33 24.43 12.91
CA GLY A 166 -11.64 24.33 12.27
C GLY A 166 -11.66 23.69 10.87
N LYS A 167 -10.53 23.17 10.40
CA LYS A 167 -10.38 22.47 9.11
C LYS A 167 -9.90 21.03 9.31
N ASP A 168 -10.33 20.12 8.43
CA ASP A 168 -9.81 18.75 8.45
C ASP A 168 -8.30 18.76 8.26
N SER A 169 -7.58 18.01 9.10
CA SER A 169 -6.11 17.99 9.08
C SER A 169 -5.52 17.38 7.81
N GLY A 170 -6.31 16.66 7.02
CA GLY A 170 -5.94 16.19 5.68
C GLY A 170 -6.22 17.21 4.57
N GLU A 171 -6.98 18.29 4.87
CA GLU A 171 -7.32 19.30 3.86
C GLU A 171 -6.06 19.98 3.29
N GLY A 172 -5.95 20.00 1.96
CA GLY A 172 -4.81 20.59 1.26
C GLY A 172 -3.51 19.79 1.36
N PHE A 173 -3.51 18.63 2.05
CA PHE A 173 -2.33 17.77 2.08
C PHE A 173 -2.10 17.11 0.72
N HIS A 174 -0.84 17.06 0.29
CA HIS A 174 -0.41 16.43 -0.93
C HIS A 174 0.78 15.50 -0.65
N VAL A 175 0.78 14.29 -1.21
CA VAL A 175 1.82 13.28 -0.94
C VAL A 175 3.23 13.71 -1.36
N SER A 176 3.38 14.69 -2.25
CA SER A 176 4.68 15.32 -2.56
C SER A 176 5.34 15.97 -1.36
N GLN A 177 4.59 16.33 -0.32
CA GLN A 177 5.15 16.85 0.93
C GLN A 177 5.94 15.78 1.69
N ILE A 178 5.51 14.50 1.60
CA ILE A 178 6.26 13.37 2.14
C ILE A 178 7.58 13.20 1.37
N GLU A 179 7.53 13.29 0.04
CA GLU A 179 8.72 13.16 -0.82
C GLU A 179 9.73 14.28 -0.58
N ALA A 180 9.23 15.51 -0.32
CA ALA A 180 10.09 16.65 -0.06
C ALA A 180 10.90 16.50 1.25
N ASP A 181 10.32 15.91 2.29
CA ASP A 181 11.00 15.67 3.58
C ASP A 181 10.31 14.53 4.36
N PRO A 182 10.62 13.25 4.07
CA PRO A 182 10.00 12.13 4.74
C PRO A 182 10.30 12.08 6.24
N SER A 183 11.36 12.76 6.72
CA SER A 183 11.69 12.80 8.15
C SER A 183 10.68 13.57 9.00
N LYS A 184 9.81 14.37 8.38
CA LYS A 184 8.69 15.06 9.03
C LYS A 184 7.44 14.23 9.17
N PHE A 185 7.45 12.97 8.70
CA PHE A 185 6.27 12.13 8.69
C PHE A 185 6.52 10.81 9.41
N MET A 186 5.49 10.33 10.10
CA MET A 186 5.51 9.04 10.77
C MET A 186 4.22 8.27 10.48
N SER A 187 4.28 6.94 10.55
CA SER A 187 3.11 6.07 10.51
C SER A 187 2.85 5.44 11.87
N ASP A 188 1.59 5.28 12.22
CA ASP A 188 1.17 4.62 13.43
C ASP A 188 -0.14 3.86 13.28
N THR A 189 -0.48 3.13 14.34
CA THR A 189 -1.80 2.54 14.53
C THR A 189 -2.18 2.65 16.00
N HIS A 190 -3.41 3.11 16.26
CA HIS A 190 -3.95 3.30 17.60
C HIS A 190 -4.85 2.15 18.04
N SER A 191 -4.90 1.90 19.36
CA SER A 191 -5.72 0.87 19.98
C SER A 191 -6.46 1.41 21.20
N SER A 192 -7.59 0.80 21.54
CA SER A 192 -8.37 1.12 22.74
C SER A 192 -7.58 0.95 24.06
N ILE A 193 -6.52 0.16 24.06
CA ILE A 193 -5.62 -0.03 25.19
C ILE A 193 -4.30 0.74 25.08
N ALA A 194 -4.08 1.42 23.96
CA ALA A 194 -2.91 2.26 23.68
C ALA A 194 -3.32 3.44 22.80
N LEU A 195 -4.03 4.41 23.39
CA LEU A 195 -4.64 5.53 22.68
C LEU A 195 -3.61 6.47 22.03
N ALA A 196 -2.41 6.58 22.58
CA ALA A 196 -1.32 7.34 21.97
C ALA A 196 -0.67 6.65 20.76
N GLY A 197 -0.98 5.36 20.57
CA GLY A 197 -0.48 4.49 19.51
C GLY A 197 -0.10 3.11 20.07
N ALA A 198 -0.39 2.07 19.31
CA ALA A 198 0.06 0.70 19.57
C ALA A 198 1.51 0.52 19.12
N VAL A 199 1.79 0.99 17.92
CA VAL A 199 3.11 1.02 17.28
C VAL A 199 3.25 2.30 16.46
N ARG A 200 4.48 2.75 16.29
CA ARG A 200 4.84 3.93 15.50
C ARG A 200 6.18 3.73 14.79
N GLY A 201 6.34 4.28 13.59
CA GLY A 201 7.60 4.33 12.85
C GLY A 201 7.75 5.60 12.04
N GLN A 202 8.95 6.18 11.99
CA GLN A 202 9.27 7.35 11.17
C GLN A 202 9.50 6.92 9.72
N LEU A 203 9.11 7.76 8.74
CA LEU A 203 9.26 7.45 7.31
C LEU A 203 10.71 7.58 6.83
N ALA A 204 11.56 8.29 7.58
CA ALA A 204 13.02 8.38 7.37
C ALA A 204 13.76 8.55 8.70
#